data_6d28a413e207e13a9f654113c417b351
#
_entry.id   6d28a413e207e13a9f654113c417b351
#
_cell.length_a   1.000
_cell.length_b   1.000
_cell.length_c   1.000
_cell.angle_alpha   90.00
_cell.angle_beta   90.00
_cell.angle_gamma   90.00
#
_symmetry.space_group_name_H-M   'P 1'
#
loop_
_entity.id
_entity.type
_entity.pdbx_description
1 polymer ?
#
loop_
_entity_poly.entity_id
_entity_poly.type
_entity_poly.pdbx_seq_one_letter_code
_entity_poly.pdbx_strand_id
1 'polypeptide(L)'
;MTTAPSPPPAVTSARILRLWWPLAASWLLMGAELLLFTVFVARMPDPEVNLAAYGSIVFPISLVIEAPIIMFLAMSTALVADGDAYAKLHRMMLKAGVLLTVVHVLVAFTPLYDLVAGRVLKVPVEVMEPARIGLRIMTPWTFAIAYRRFHQGILIRFEESRAVVVGTAVRLVANVAVLSVGFAVGGIAGIVVGTCAVATAVVVEAVYVGWRVQPVLRERVRPAPVHGAPLTRSAFLSFYVPLAMTPLMMLVIQPIGAGAMSRMPNALASLAAWPAVHGFVFILRSVGMAFNEVVVTLIGEPGAVRALRRFCFAATAVVTGLILLVAFTPLSAFWFGTVSGLAPELASVACTALLFAVLMPGYTFLQSWYQGALVHSRRTRAVTEAVAIYGVVAVSLLTLGARWQAHTGIYFAITTFTIGGILQTAWLWWRSRGPMRALGPDSDSVPAAEVAWNGTSPAE
;
A
#
# COMPACT_ATOMS: atom_id res chain seq x y z
N MET A 1 28.31 20.83 41.01
CA MET A 1 27.13 19.94 41.07
C MET A 1 26.42 20.01 39.72
N THR A 2 26.74 19.12 38.80
CA THR A 2 26.04 18.97 37.51
C THR A 2 24.74 18.25 37.80
N THR A 3 23.63 18.94 37.67
CA THR A 3 22.27 18.33 37.75
C THR A 3 22.16 17.26 36.65
N ALA A 4 21.98 16.00 37.06
CA ALA A 4 21.68 14.95 36.13
C ALA A 4 20.45 15.33 35.30
N PRO A 5 20.45 15.13 33.97
CA PRO A 5 19.29 15.43 33.13
C PRO A 5 18.09 14.64 33.65
N SER A 6 16.96 15.34 33.83
CA SER A 6 15.72 14.70 34.25
C SER A 6 15.37 13.56 33.29
N PRO A 7 14.92 12.40 33.78
CA PRO A 7 14.55 11.28 32.91
C PRO A 7 13.49 11.74 31.92
N PRO A 8 13.57 11.31 30.64
CA PRO A 8 12.60 11.70 29.63
C PRO A 8 11.19 11.30 30.09
N PRO A 9 10.18 12.13 29.81
CA PRO A 9 8.82 11.87 30.27
C PRO A 9 8.30 10.55 29.68
N ALA A 10 7.69 9.73 30.54
CA ALA A 10 7.14 8.42 30.13
C ALA A 10 6.19 8.55 28.93
N VAL A 11 6.22 7.59 28.03
CA VAL A 11 5.36 7.56 26.84
C VAL A 11 3.90 7.43 27.27
N THR A 12 3.08 8.44 26.94
CA THR A 12 1.64 8.49 27.27
C THR A 12 0.79 8.13 26.06
N SER A 13 -0.43 7.65 26.29
CA SER A 13 -1.41 7.39 25.21
C SER A 13 -1.73 8.64 24.38
N ALA A 14 -1.71 9.82 24.99
CA ALA A 14 -1.91 11.09 24.28
C ALA A 14 -0.76 11.38 23.30
N ARG A 15 0.49 11.08 23.67
CA ARG A 15 1.66 11.22 22.78
C ARG A 15 1.60 10.22 21.63
N ILE A 16 1.21 8.97 21.91
CA ILE A 16 1.00 7.96 20.88
C ILE A 16 -0.07 8.42 19.88
N LEU A 17 -1.22 8.88 20.38
CA LEU A 17 -2.32 9.36 19.53
C LEU A 17 -1.90 10.57 18.68
N ARG A 18 -1.16 11.51 19.25
CA ARG A 18 -0.68 12.71 18.52
C ARG A 18 0.26 12.34 17.37
N LEU A 19 1.10 11.33 17.53
CA LEU A 19 1.98 10.84 16.47
C LEU A 19 1.24 9.98 15.45
N TRP A 20 0.32 9.13 15.92
CA TRP A 20 -0.40 8.17 15.08
C TRP A 20 -1.44 8.83 14.18
N TRP A 21 -2.22 9.80 14.71
CA TRP A 21 -3.36 10.36 13.98
C TRP A 21 -3.00 11.00 12.62
N PRO A 22 -1.93 11.82 12.48
CA PRO A 22 -1.57 12.38 11.19
C PRO A 22 -1.18 11.31 10.15
N LEU A 23 -0.50 10.26 10.61
CA LEU A 23 -0.12 9.13 9.75
C LEU A 23 -1.36 8.34 9.34
N ALA A 24 -2.24 8.03 10.28
CA ALA A 24 -3.51 7.37 10.01
C ALA A 24 -4.38 8.16 9.01
N ALA A 25 -4.46 9.49 9.17
CA ALA A 25 -5.19 10.36 8.26
C ALA A 25 -4.63 10.31 6.83
N SER A 26 -3.30 10.28 6.66
CA SER A 26 -2.68 10.13 5.34
C SER A 26 -3.04 8.79 4.67
N TRP A 27 -3.04 7.70 5.43
CA TRP A 27 -3.44 6.40 4.92
C TRP A 27 -4.95 6.32 4.60
N LEU A 28 -5.80 6.98 5.42
CA LEU A 28 -7.24 7.09 5.16
C LEU A 28 -7.51 7.83 3.83
N LEU A 29 -6.80 8.93 3.58
CA LEU A 29 -6.91 9.67 2.32
C LEU A 29 -6.55 8.80 1.11
N MET A 30 -5.50 7.96 1.23
CA MET A 30 -5.15 7.00 0.17
C MET A 30 -6.23 5.95 -0.05
N GLY A 31 -6.86 5.45 1.02
CA GLY A 31 -7.97 4.49 0.93
C GLY A 31 -9.24 5.09 0.32
N ALA A 32 -9.47 6.38 0.52
CA ALA A 32 -10.65 7.06 0.00
C ALA A 32 -10.73 7.06 -1.54
N GLU A 33 -9.59 7.04 -2.25
CA GLU A 33 -9.60 6.98 -3.72
C GLU A 33 -10.31 5.75 -4.28
N LEU A 34 -10.03 4.57 -3.72
CA LEU A 34 -10.66 3.33 -4.20
C LEU A 34 -12.16 3.32 -3.91
N LEU A 35 -12.58 3.88 -2.77
CA LEU A 35 -14.00 4.02 -2.47
C LEU A 35 -14.69 5.02 -3.39
N LEU A 36 -14.09 6.18 -3.64
CA LEU A 36 -14.62 7.18 -4.57
C LEU A 36 -14.77 6.58 -5.96
N PHE A 37 -13.75 5.87 -6.45
CA PHE A 37 -13.84 5.14 -7.70
C PHE A 37 -15.08 4.22 -7.72
N THR A 38 -15.24 3.38 -6.69
CA THR A 38 -16.36 2.45 -6.59
C THR A 38 -17.71 3.17 -6.59
N VAL A 39 -17.83 4.23 -5.79
CA VAL A 39 -19.07 5.04 -5.67
C VAL A 39 -19.50 5.64 -7.00
N PHE A 40 -18.58 6.20 -7.77
CA PHE A 40 -18.88 6.80 -9.07
C PHE A 40 -19.17 5.75 -10.14
N VAL A 41 -18.30 4.75 -10.27
CA VAL A 41 -18.42 3.73 -11.33
C VAL A 41 -19.63 2.84 -11.13
N ALA A 42 -20.02 2.55 -9.87
CA ALA A 42 -21.24 1.79 -9.57
C ALA A 42 -22.54 2.48 -10.05
N ARG A 43 -22.48 3.77 -10.36
CA ARG A 43 -23.63 4.56 -10.86
C ARG A 43 -23.55 4.90 -12.34
N MET A 44 -22.56 4.36 -13.04
CA MET A 44 -22.34 4.52 -14.49
C MET A 44 -22.84 3.29 -15.26
N PRO A 45 -22.92 3.35 -16.61
CA PRO A 45 -23.30 2.18 -17.41
C PRO A 45 -22.41 0.95 -17.15
N ASP A 46 -22.99 -0.23 -17.19
CA ASP A 46 -22.32 -1.54 -16.99
C ASP A 46 -21.40 -1.62 -15.75
N PRO A 47 -21.93 -1.26 -14.55
CA PRO A 47 -21.10 -1.08 -13.36
C PRO A 47 -20.34 -2.33 -12.96
N GLU A 48 -20.95 -3.52 -13.06
CA GLU A 48 -20.35 -4.79 -12.70
C GLU A 48 -19.09 -5.07 -13.51
N VAL A 49 -19.19 -4.93 -14.83
CA VAL A 49 -18.06 -5.14 -15.76
C VAL A 49 -16.96 -4.12 -15.52
N ASN A 50 -17.31 -2.84 -15.35
CA ASN A 50 -16.34 -1.76 -15.18
C ASN A 50 -15.64 -1.82 -13.81
N LEU A 51 -16.34 -2.19 -12.73
CA LEU A 51 -15.74 -2.43 -11.41
C LEU A 51 -14.79 -3.63 -11.43
N ALA A 52 -15.20 -4.74 -12.06
CA ALA A 52 -14.35 -5.90 -12.24
C ALA A 52 -13.10 -5.57 -13.06
N ALA A 53 -13.27 -4.85 -14.18
CA ALA A 53 -12.17 -4.46 -15.05
C ALA A 53 -11.11 -3.63 -14.31
N TYR A 54 -11.52 -2.60 -13.59
CA TYR A 54 -10.56 -1.75 -12.88
C TYR A 54 -9.99 -2.43 -11.64
N GLY A 55 -10.85 -2.77 -10.69
CA GLY A 55 -10.42 -3.14 -9.33
C GLY A 55 -9.73 -4.50 -9.25
N SER A 56 -10.09 -5.41 -10.16
CA SER A 56 -9.54 -6.77 -10.15
C SER A 56 -8.49 -7.04 -11.23
N ILE A 57 -8.44 -6.24 -12.30
CA ILE A 57 -7.54 -6.49 -13.42
C ILE A 57 -6.58 -5.32 -13.65
N VAL A 58 -7.09 -4.14 -14.01
CA VAL A 58 -6.27 -2.97 -14.39
C VAL A 58 -5.37 -2.54 -13.26
N PHE A 59 -5.94 -2.29 -12.09
CA PHE A 59 -5.20 -1.77 -10.95
C PHE A 59 -4.14 -2.77 -10.43
N PRO A 60 -4.45 -4.07 -10.21
CA PRO A 60 -3.45 -5.05 -9.82
C PRO A 60 -2.32 -5.26 -10.84
N ILE A 61 -2.62 -5.30 -12.14
CA ILE A 61 -1.58 -5.43 -13.18
C ILE A 61 -0.68 -4.19 -13.17
N SER A 62 -1.27 -2.99 -13.11
CA SER A 62 -0.51 -1.74 -13.05
C SER A 62 0.39 -1.68 -11.80
N LEU A 63 -0.12 -2.11 -10.62
CA LEU A 63 0.66 -2.19 -9.38
C LEU A 63 1.86 -3.14 -9.49
N VAL A 64 1.73 -4.28 -10.16
CA VAL A 64 2.84 -5.22 -10.38
C VAL A 64 3.90 -4.59 -11.30
N ILE A 65 3.47 -3.91 -12.36
CA ILE A 65 4.40 -3.21 -13.26
C ILE A 65 5.17 -2.12 -12.52
N GLU A 66 4.52 -1.36 -11.64
CA GLU A 66 5.17 -0.28 -10.88
C GLU A 66 5.89 -0.74 -9.61
N ALA A 67 5.70 -1.97 -9.15
CA ALA A 67 6.29 -2.46 -7.90
C ALA A 67 7.80 -2.14 -7.75
N PRO A 68 8.62 -2.26 -8.81
CA PRO A 68 10.03 -1.89 -8.71
C PRO A 68 10.29 -0.41 -8.43
N ILE A 69 9.39 0.51 -8.80
CA ILE A 69 9.59 1.96 -8.65
C ILE A 69 8.91 2.55 -7.41
N ILE A 70 8.06 1.80 -6.73
CA ILE A 70 7.41 2.26 -5.49
C ILE A 70 8.44 2.70 -4.44
N MET A 71 9.55 1.99 -4.36
CA MET A 71 10.63 2.27 -3.40
C MET A 71 11.54 3.45 -3.77
N PHE A 72 11.29 4.15 -4.88
CA PHE A 72 12.04 5.36 -5.23
C PHE A 72 11.90 6.47 -4.17
N LEU A 73 10.80 6.50 -3.46
CA LEU A 73 10.63 7.39 -2.32
C LEU A 73 11.68 7.11 -1.24
N ALA A 74 11.76 5.88 -0.76
CA ALA A 74 12.72 5.48 0.26
C ALA A 74 14.17 5.61 -0.22
N MET A 75 14.43 5.25 -1.48
CA MET A 75 15.74 5.40 -2.13
C MET A 75 16.20 6.86 -2.16
N SER A 76 15.36 7.77 -2.65
CA SER A 76 15.74 9.17 -2.75
C SER A 76 15.87 9.84 -1.38
N THR A 77 15.01 9.47 -0.41
CA THR A 77 15.13 9.92 0.97
C THR A 77 16.47 9.48 1.59
N ALA A 78 16.91 8.26 1.32
CA ALA A 78 18.16 7.74 1.87
C ALA A 78 19.42 8.27 1.17
N LEU A 79 19.40 8.35 -0.16
CA LEU A 79 20.63 8.47 -0.96
C LEU A 79 20.86 9.85 -1.62
N VAL A 80 19.85 10.72 -1.76
CA VAL A 80 20.05 12.06 -2.39
C VAL A 80 20.62 13.03 -1.37
N ALA A 81 21.94 13.00 -1.18
CA ALA A 81 22.63 13.91 -0.27
C ALA A 81 23.15 15.21 -0.94
N ASP A 82 23.52 15.11 -2.21
CA ASP A 82 24.19 16.16 -2.98
C ASP A 82 23.80 16.14 -4.46
N GLY A 83 24.35 17.07 -5.25
CA GLY A 83 24.04 17.21 -6.68
C GLY A 83 24.52 16.05 -7.54
N ASP A 84 25.63 15.38 -7.20
CA ASP A 84 26.14 14.22 -7.95
C ASP A 84 25.27 12.98 -7.73
N ALA A 85 24.94 12.69 -6.47
CA ALA A 85 24.00 11.64 -6.10
C ALA A 85 22.64 11.85 -6.76
N TYR A 86 22.11 13.10 -6.70
CA TYR A 86 20.87 13.46 -7.41
C TYR A 86 20.95 13.17 -8.90
N ALA A 87 22.00 13.64 -9.59
CA ALA A 87 22.12 13.47 -11.04
C ALA A 87 22.19 11.99 -11.46
N LYS A 88 22.87 11.14 -10.67
CA LYS A 88 22.97 9.71 -10.92
C LYS A 88 21.61 9.00 -10.69
N LEU A 89 20.98 9.26 -9.55
CA LEU A 89 19.72 8.64 -9.17
C LEU A 89 18.54 9.12 -10.04
N HIS A 90 18.53 10.40 -10.41
CA HIS A 90 17.53 10.96 -11.33
C HIS A 90 17.61 10.32 -12.73
N ARG A 91 18.82 10.17 -13.30
CA ARG A 91 19.00 9.44 -14.57
C ARG A 91 18.53 8.00 -14.49
N MET A 92 18.73 7.36 -13.35
CA MET A 92 18.26 5.99 -13.15
C MET A 92 16.74 5.94 -12.99
N MET A 93 16.14 6.87 -12.25
CA MET A 93 14.69 7.01 -12.16
C MET A 93 14.06 7.19 -13.53
N LEU A 94 14.63 8.05 -14.38
CA LEU A 94 14.15 8.25 -15.77
C LEU A 94 14.23 6.95 -16.56
N LYS A 95 15.38 6.26 -16.54
CA LYS A 95 15.55 4.98 -17.26
C LYS A 95 14.56 3.91 -16.78
N ALA A 96 14.42 3.73 -15.48
CA ALA A 96 13.50 2.74 -14.92
C ALA A 96 12.02 3.13 -15.18
N GLY A 97 11.67 4.41 -15.04
CA GLY A 97 10.35 4.92 -15.36
C GLY A 97 9.97 4.70 -16.82
N VAL A 98 10.86 5.04 -17.75
CA VAL A 98 10.66 4.79 -19.19
C VAL A 98 10.57 3.30 -19.47
N LEU A 99 11.50 2.48 -18.94
CA LEU A 99 11.49 1.02 -19.15
C LEU A 99 10.18 0.39 -18.70
N LEU A 100 9.69 0.73 -17.51
CA LEU A 100 8.44 0.15 -16.99
C LEU A 100 7.21 0.72 -17.72
N THR A 101 7.27 1.97 -18.22
CA THR A 101 6.22 2.50 -19.09
C THR A 101 6.21 1.74 -20.42
N VAL A 102 7.37 1.40 -21.00
CA VAL A 102 7.45 0.54 -22.19
C VAL A 102 6.87 -0.85 -21.89
N VAL A 103 7.18 -1.44 -20.73
CA VAL A 103 6.55 -2.71 -20.31
C VAL A 103 5.03 -2.56 -20.22
N HIS A 104 4.54 -1.47 -19.64
CA HIS A 104 3.09 -1.19 -19.55
C HIS A 104 2.46 -1.07 -20.95
N VAL A 105 3.11 -0.33 -21.87
CA VAL A 105 2.67 -0.23 -23.28
C VAL A 105 2.64 -1.60 -23.94
N LEU A 106 3.69 -2.40 -23.79
CA LEU A 106 3.74 -3.75 -24.36
C LEU A 106 2.60 -4.62 -23.83
N VAL A 107 2.32 -4.58 -22.52
CA VAL A 107 1.19 -5.31 -21.95
C VAL A 107 -0.15 -4.78 -22.49
N ALA A 108 -0.36 -3.46 -22.54
CA ALA A 108 -1.66 -2.88 -22.87
C ALA A 108 -2.00 -2.91 -24.38
N PHE A 109 -0.98 -2.81 -25.26
CA PHE A 109 -1.19 -2.57 -26.70
C PHE A 109 -0.81 -3.75 -27.59
N THR A 110 -0.22 -4.83 -27.05
CA THR A 110 0.18 -6.00 -27.83
C THR A 110 -0.61 -7.25 -27.42
N PRO A 111 -0.47 -8.37 -28.15
CA PRO A 111 -1.06 -9.67 -27.75
C PRO A 111 -0.58 -10.20 -26.40
N LEU A 112 0.42 -9.56 -25.79
CA LEU A 112 0.86 -9.90 -24.42
C LEU A 112 -0.28 -9.72 -23.42
N TYR A 113 -1.20 -8.77 -23.65
CA TYR A 113 -2.42 -8.63 -22.85
C TYR A 113 -3.25 -9.92 -22.87
N ASP A 114 -3.47 -10.50 -24.04
CA ASP A 114 -4.29 -11.71 -24.18
C ASP A 114 -3.62 -12.93 -23.51
N LEU A 115 -2.29 -12.95 -23.52
CA LEU A 115 -1.54 -13.94 -22.76
C LEU A 115 -1.75 -13.75 -21.24
N VAL A 116 -1.57 -12.53 -20.73
CA VAL A 116 -1.66 -12.25 -19.29
C VAL A 116 -3.11 -12.35 -18.81
N ALA A 117 -4.03 -11.59 -19.38
CA ALA A 117 -5.41 -11.52 -18.93
C ALA A 117 -6.22 -12.76 -19.35
N GLY A 118 -6.06 -13.23 -20.60
CA GLY A 118 -6.82 -14.34 -21.13
C GLY A 118 -6.31 -15.71 -20.67
N ARG A 119 -5.02 -16.02 -20.85
CA ARG A 119 -4.49 -17.36 -20.54
C ARG A 119 -4.07 -17.52 -19.09
N VAL A 120 -3.34 -16.53 -18.53
CA VAL A 120 -2.80 -16.62 -17.16
C VAL A 120 -3.89 -16.32 -16.13
N LEU A 121 -4.57 -15.19 -16.23
CA LEU A 121 -5.61 -14.79 -15.28
C LEU A 121 -6.98 -15.41 -15.57
N LYS A 122 -7.25 -15.81 -16.83
CA LYS A 122 -8.54 -16.34 -17.29
C LYS A 122 -9.71 -15.39 -16.99
N VAL A 123 -9.49 -14.11 -17.29
CA VAL A 123 -10.49 -13.06 -17.10
C VAL A 123 -11.74 -13.36 -17.91
N PRO A 124 -12.96 -13.15 -17.36
CA PRO A 124 -14.21 -13.28 -18.11
C PRO A 124 -14.21 -12.46 -19.39
N VAL A 125 -14.84 -12.98 -20.45
CA VAL A 125 -14.79 -12.37 -21.80
C VAL A 125 -15.34 -10.94 -21.79
N GLU A 126 -16.38 -10.69 -21.00
CA GLU A 126 -17.04 -9.38 -20.86
C GLU A 126 -16.09 -8.32 -20.26
N VAL A 127 -15.15 -8.75 -19.43
CA VAL A 127 -14.20 -7.88 -18.73
C VAL A 127 -12.94 -7.62 -19.56
N MET A 128 -12.63 -8.46 -20.54
CA MET A 128 -11.37 -8.44 -21.30
C MET A 128 -11.13 -7.08 -21.99
N GLU A 129 -12.09 -6.61 -22.81
CA GLU A 129 -11.89 -5.38 -23.56
C GLU A 129 -11.97 -4.12 -22.68
N PRO A 130 -12.92 -3.98 -21.73
CA PRO A 130 -12.89 -2.90 -20.74
C PRO A 130 -11.57 -2.81 -19.98
N ALA A 131 -11.02 -3.92 -19.51
CA ALA A 131 -9.74 -3.91 -18.81
C ALA A 131 -8.56 -3.52 -19.73
N ARG A 132 -8.57 -3.93 -21.01
CA ARG A 132 -7.58 -3.49 -22.00
C ARG A 132 -7.62 -1.98 -22.21
N ILE A 133 -8.82 -1.40 -22.37
CA ILE A 133 -9.02 0.04 -22.50
C ILE A 133 -8.47 0.76 -21.26
N GLY A 134 -8.81 0.26 -20.07
CA GLY A 134 -8.32 0.82 -18.81
C GLY A 134 -6.80 0.82 -18.71
N LEU A 135 -6.13 -0.29 -19.07
CA LEU A 135 -4.65 -0.36 -19.08
C LEU A 135 -4.04 0.63 -20.08
N ARG A 136 -4.63 0.80 -21.25
CA ARG A 136 -4.16 1.79 -22.25
C ARG A 136 -4.21 3.20 -21.72
N ILE A 137 -5.31 3.58 -21.07
CA ILE A 137 -5.49 4.91 -20.45
C ILE A 137 -4.50 5.11 -19.30
N MET A 138 -4.22 4.06 -18.51
CA MET A 138 -3.29 4.11 -17.37
C MET A 138 -1.81 4.17 -17.76
N THR A 139 -1.45 4.10 -19.03
CA THR A 139 -0.03 4.09 -19.49
C THR A 139 0.81 5.27 -18.93
N PRO A 140 0.35 6.54 -18.92
CA PRO A 140 1.13 7.65 -18.38
C PRO A 140 1.36 7.56 -16.86
N TRP A 141 0.50 6.84 -16.15
CA TRP A 141 0.51 6.68 -14.71
C TRP A 141 1.82 6.05 -14.19
N THR A 142 2.37 5.05 -14.91
CA THR A 142 3.61 4.36 -14.50
C THR A 142 4.80 5.32 -14.40
N PHE A 143 5.03 6.15 -15.44
CA PHE A 143 6.11 7.14 -15.39
C PHE A 143 5.85 8.22 -14.33
N ALA A 144 4.62 8.68 -14.21
CA ALA A 144 4.23 9.68 -13.23
C ALA A 144 4.46 9.19 -11.79
N ILE A 145 4.21 7.90 -11.50
CA ILE A 145 4.52 7.29 -10.19
C ILE A 145 6.03 7.30 -9.92
N ALA A 146 6.87 6.89 -10.89
CA ALA A 146 8.32 6.92 -10.73
C ALA A 146 8.83 8.32 -10.39
N TYR A 147 8.40 9.29 -11.19
CA TYR A 147 8.77 10.70 -11.05
C TYR A 147 8.32 11.28 -9.71
N ARG A 148 7.05 11.08 -9.37
CA ARG A 148 6.45 11.54 -8.12
C ARG A 148 7.16 10.96 -6.90
N ARG A 149 7.31 9.64 -6.82
CA ARG A 149 7.92 8.94 -5.68
C ARG A 149 9.35 9.40 -5.44
N PHE A 150 10.13 9.56 -6.51
CA PHE A 150 11.50 10.05 -6.42
C PHE A 150 11.58 11.46 -5.82
N HIS A 151 10.79 12.39 -6.32
CA HIS A 151 10.82 13.77 -5.85
C HIS A 151 10.17 13.96 -4.48
N GLN A 152 9.15 13.17 -4.14
CA GLN A 152 8.59 13.13 -2.78
C GLN A 152 9.64 12.72 -1.74
N GLY A 153 10.48 11.72 -2.04
CA GLY A 153 11.54 11.32 -1.12
C GLY A 153 12.57 12.43 -0.89
N ILE A 154 12.89 13.22 -1.93
CA ILE A 154 13.77 14.41 -1.76
C ILE A 154 13.10 15.44 -0.86
N LEU A 155 11.82 15.77 -1.07
CA LEU A 155 11.08 16.68 -0.21
C LEU A 155 11.07 16.22 1.26
N ILE A 156 10.86 14.92 1.50
CA ILE A 156 10.90 14.35 2.85
C ILE A 156 12.28 14.49 3.47
N ARG A 157 13.35 14.16 2.72
CA ARG A 157 14.73 14.26 3.20
C ARG A 157 15.08 15.67 3.67
N PHE A 158 14.58 16.67 2.98
CA PHE A 158 14.85 18.08 3.27
C PHE A 158 13.76 18.76 4.11
N GLU A 159 12.97 17.97 4.86
CA GLU A 159 11.96 18.43 5.83
C GLU A 159 10.76 19.20 5.21
N GLU A 160 10.56 19.07 3.89
CA GLU A 160 9.43 19.67 3.16
C GLU A 160 8.23 18.69 3.04
N SER A 161 8.00 17.86 4.05
CA SER A 161 6.95 16.82 4.05
C SER A 161 5.52 17.40 3.89
N ARG A 162 5.31 18.66 4.26
CA ARG A 162 4.03 19.36 4.01
C ARG A 162 3.67 19.41 2.53
N ALA A 163 4.66 19.56 1.65
CA ALA A 163 4.44 19.55 0.21
C ALA A 163 3.93 18.18 -0.28
N VAL A 164 4.34 17.09 0.35
CA VAL A 164 3.85 15.75 0.03
C VAL A 164 2.37 15.60 0.41
N VAL A 165 1.97 16.09 1.58
CA VAL A 165 0.56 16.08 2.02
C VAL A 165 -0.33 16.92 1.09
N VAL A 166 0.11 18.12 0.73
CA VAL A 166 -0.60 18.98 -0.23
C VAL A 166 -0.69 18.30 -1.60
N GLY A 167 0.39 17.64 -2.07
CA GLY A 167 0.36 16.86 -3.30
C GLY A 167 -0.70 15.76 -3.30
N THR A 168 -0.85 15.05 -2.19
CA THR A 168 -1.91 14.03 -2.02
C THR A 168 -3.31 14.66 -2.05
N ALA A 169 -3.49 15.83 -1.44
CA ALA A 169 -4.77 16.55 -1.51
C ALA A 169 -5.09 17.02 -2.94
N VAL A 170 -4.10 17.57 -3.66
CA VAL A 170 -4.23 17.95 -5.08
C VAL A 170 -4.63 16.75 -5.94
N ARG A 171 -4.01 15.59 -5.71
CA ARG A 171 -4.38 14.34 -6.38
C ARG A 171 -5.84 13.96 -6.14
N LEU A 172 -6.28 14.00 -4.88
CA LEU A 172 -7.65 13.64 -4.53
C LEU A 172 -8.66 14.59 -5.18
N VAL A 173 -8.39 15.90 -5.16
CA VAL A 173 -9.24 16.90 -5.82
C VAL A 173 -9.30 16.66 -7.34
N ALA A 174 -8.17 16.41 -7.99
CA ALA A 174 -8.12 16.10 -9.41
C ALA A 174 -8.91 14.81 -9.74
N ASN A 175 -8.78 13.78 -8.91
CA ASN A 175 -9.52 12.52 -9.06
C ASN A 175 -11.03 12.76 -8.98
N VAL A 176 -11.51 13.44 -7.94
CA VAL A 176 -12.94 13.77 -7.76
C VAL A 176 -13.45 14.64 -8.90
N ALA A 177 -12.66 15.62 -9.35
CA ALA A 177 -13.06 16.51 -10.45
C ALA A 177 -13.29 15.72 -11.75
N VAL A 178 -12.37 14.84 -12.14
CA VAL A 178 -12.51 14.02 -13.36
C VAL A 178 -13.67 13.04 -13.22
N LEU A 179 -13.82 12.38 -12.07
CA LEU A 179 -14.96 11.48 -11.81
C LEU A 179 -16.30 12.24 -11.91
N SER A 180 -16.38 13.43 -11.31
CA SER A 180 -17.60 14.23 -11.31
C SER A 180 -17.97 14.74 -12.71
N VAL A 181 -16.97 15.19 -13.49
CA VAL A 181 -17.18 15.62 -14.88
C VAL A 181 -17.63 14.44 -15.73
N GLY A 182 -16.93 13.29 -15.65
CA GLY A 182 -17.31 12.11 -16.42
C GLY A 182 -18.70 11.58 -16.06
N PHE A 183 -19.08 11.64 -14.78
CA PHE A 183 -20.41 11.28 -14.32
C PHE A 183 -21.48 12.27 -14.85
N ALA A 184 -21.21 13.59 -14.81
CA ALA A 184 -22.13 14.61 -15.27
C ALA A 184 -22.35 14.60 -16.80
N VAL A 185 -21.31 14.27 -17.58
CA VAL A 185 -21.42 14.12 -19.05
C VAL A 185 -22.34 12.95 -19.41
N GLY A 186 -22.30 11.86 -18.62
CA GLY A 186 -23.12 10.66 -18.85
C GLY A 186 -22.70 9.88 -20.10
N GLY A 187 -23.21 8.65 -20.23
CA GLY A 187 -23.00 7.80 -21.41
C GLY A 187 -21.57 7.29 -21.64
N ILE A 188 -20.59 7.66 -20.80
CA ILE A 188 -19.22 7.19 -20.88
C ILE A 188 -19.06 5.95 -19.99
N ALA A 189 -18.39 4.91 -20.49
CA ALA A 189 -18.12 3.70 -19.72
C ALA A 189 -17.33 4.02 -18.44
N GLY A 190 -17.74 3.44 -17.31
CA GLY A 190 -17.15 3.70 -16.00
C GLY A 190 -15.64 3.41 -15.93
N ILE A 191 -15.17 2.42 -16.70
CA ILE A 191 -13.73 2.11 -16.80
C ILE A 191 -12.93 3.29 -17.41
N VAL A 192 -13.46 3.94 -18.42
CA VAL A 192 -12.80 5.08 -19.09
C VAL A 192 -12.71 6.26 -18.13
N VAL A 193 -13.83 6.64 -17.52
CA VAL A 193 -13.88 7.77 -16.58
C VAL A 193 -12.97 7.50 -15.37
N GLY A 194 -13.08 6.32 -14.79
CA GLY A 194 -12.31 5.96 -13.60
C GLY A 194 -10.81 5.89 -13.84
N THR A 195 -10.36 5.27 -14.94
CA THR A 195 -8.93 5.20 -15.27
C THR A 195 -8.37 6.55 -15.71
N CYS A 196 -9.14 7.37 -16.42
CA CYS A 196 -8.79 8.77 -16.70
C CYS A 196 -8.62 9.57 -15.39
N ALA A 197 -9.54 9.40 -14.44
CA ALA A 197 -9.47 10.09 -13.15
C ALA A 197 -8.19 9.74 -12.39
N VAL A 198 -7.89 8.44 -12.25
CA VAL A 198 -6.70 7.96 -11.54
C VAL A 198 -5.42 8.38 -12.25
N ALA A 199 -5.33 8.22 -13.57
CA ALA A 199 -4.15 8.61 -14.34
C ALA A 199 -3.89 10.12 -14.27
N THR A 200 -4.93 10.94 -14.50
CA THR A 200 -4.84 12.41 -14.43
C THR A 200 -4.44 12.87 -13.03
N ALA A 201 -5.06 12.32 -11.99
CA ALA A 201 -4.77 12.67 -10.60
C ALA A 201 -3.30 12.46 -10.25
N VAL A 202 -2.73 11.32 -10.64
CA VAL A 202 -1.31 11.01 -10.39
C VAL A 202 -0.37 11.89 -11.23
N VAL A 203 -0.72 12.19 -12.49
CA VAL A 203 0.05 13.10 -13.33
C VAL A 203 0.05 14.51 -12.75
N VAL A 204 -1.10 15.03 -12.32
CA VAL A 204 -1.22 16.35 -11.68
C VAL A 204 -0.40 16.42 -10.39
N GLU A 205 -0.46 15.38 -9.55
CA GLU A 205 0.40 15.29 -8.35
C GLU A 205 1.89 15.26 -8.72
N ALA A 206 2.28 14.51 -9.76
CA ALA A 206 3.66 14.45 -10.21
C ALA A 206 4.17 15.81 -10.70
N VAL A 207 3.36 16.56 -11.45
CA VAL A 207 3.66 17.92 -11.88
C VAL A 207 3.81 18.86 -10.67
N TYR A 208 2.87 18.80 -9.73
CA TYR A 208 2.92 19.60 -8.50
C TYR A 208 4.21 19.31 -7.69
N VAL A 209 4.52 18.05 -7.45
CA VAL A 209 5.73 17.64 -6.70
C VAL A 209 7.00 18.05 -7.45
N GLY A 210 7.02 17.90 -8.78
CA GLY A 210 8.12 18.34 -9.63
C GLY A 210 8.37 19.85 -9.56
N TRP A 211 7.30 20.64 -9.45
CA TRP A 211 7.39 22.07 -9.25
C TRP A 211 7.90 22.42 -7.84
N ARG A 212 7.34 21.79 -6.80
CA ARG A 212 7.69 22.06 -5.40
C ARG A 212 9.11 21.64 -5.00
N VAL A 213 9.68 20.66 -5.67
CA VAL A 213 11.05 20.22 -5.37
C VAL A 213 12.13 21.16 -5.93
N GLN A 214 11.80 22.02 -6.92
CA GLN A 214 12.81 22.87 -7.60
C GLN A 214 13.60 23.81 -6.66
N PRO A 215 12.97 24.52 -5.70
CA PRO A 215 13.73 25.34 -4.74
C PRO A 215 14.71 24.48 -3.93
N VAL A 216 14.26 23.32 -3.43
CA VAL A 216 15.11 22.39 -2.66
C VAL A 216 16.30 21.92 -3.49
N LEU A 217 16.08 21.59 -4.76
CA LEU A 217 17.15 21.17 -5.67
C LEU A 217 18.17 22.28 -5.92
N ARG A 218 17.72 23.53 -6.09
CA ARG A 218 18.58 24.67 -6.40
C ARG A 218 19.37 25.16 -5.18
N GLU A 219 18.73 25.21 -4.03
CA GLU A 219 19.27 25.87 -2.85
C GLU A 219 19.99 24.91 -1.89
N ARG A 220 19.56 23.63 -1.85
CA ARG A 220 20.06 22.66 -0.85
C ARG A 220 20.79 21.48 -1.46
N VAL A 221 20.30 20.89 -2.57
CA VAL A 221 20.87 19.65 -3.14
C VAL A 221 22.07 19.94 -4.03
N ARG A 222 21.94 20.86 -5.01
CA ARG A 222 23.01 21.16 -5.97
C ARG A 222 24.24 21.83 -5.38
N PRO A 223 24.10 22.79 -4.41
CA PRO A 223 25.25 23.41 -3.77
C PRO A 223 25.89 22.56 -2.68
N ALA A 224 25.23 21.46 -2.24
CA ALA A 224 25.76 20.61 -1.19
C ALA A 224 27.10 20.00 -1.59
N PRO A 225 28.13 20.09 -0.71
CA PRO A 225 29.42 19.47 -0.97
C PRO A 225 29.27 17.95 -1.07
N VAL A 226 30.02 17.35 -1.98
CA VAL A 226 30.04 15.89 -2.13
C VAL A 226 30.73 15.27 -0.93
N HIS A 227 29.98 14.58 -0.08
CA HIS A 227 30.50 13.88 1.09
C HIS A 227 30.49 12.36 0.88
N GLY A 228 31.63 11.73 1.15
CA GLY A 228 31.76 10.26 1.14
C GLY A 228 32.16 9.65 -0.20
N ALA A 229 32.14 8.32 -0.26
CA ALA A 229 32.50 7.58 -1.47
C ALA A 229 31.41 7.76 -2.56
N PRO A 230 31.82 7.90 -3.83
CA PRO A 230 30.85 8.06 -4.90
C PRO A 230 29.92 6.85 -5.00
N LEU A 231 28.63 7.11 -5.19
CA LEU A 231 27.63 6.05 -5.37
C LEU A 231 27.98 5.19 -6.60
N THR A 232 28.42 3.95 -6.35
CA THR A 232 28.72 2.97 -7.38
C THR A 232 27.48 2.19 -7.79
N ARG A 233 27.47 1.60 -8.99
CA ARG A 233 26.34 0.75 -9.43
C ARG A 233 26.17 -0.46 -8.53
N SER A 234 27.24 -1.08 -8.06
CA SER A 234 27.19 -2.24 -7.19
C SER A 234 26.57 -1.88 -5.82
N ALA A 235 27.06 -0.83 -5.17
CA ALA A 235 26.51 -0.33 -3.91
C ALA A 235 25.02 0.05 -4.04
N PHE A 236 24.65 0.66 -5.17
CA PHE A 236 23.25 0.98 -5.45
C PHE A 236 22.39 -0.29 -5.59
N LEU A 237 22.79 -1.26 -6.42
CA LEU A 237 21.99 -2.47 -6.67
C LEU A 237 21.88 -3.33 -5.40
N SER A 238 22.95 -3.44 -4.61
CA SER A 238 22.91 -4.18 -3.33
C SER A 238 21.94 -3.55 -2.31
N PHE A 239 21.74 -2.24 -2.36
CA PHE A 239 20.76 -1.53 -1.54
C PHE A 239 19.34 -1.63 -2.13
N TYR A 240 19.19 -1.38 -3.45
CA TYR A 240 17.88 -1.16 -4.06
C TYR A 240 17.14 -2.46 -4.38
N VAL A 241 17.84 -3.50 -4.83
CA VAL A 241 17.18 -4.76 -5.24
C VAL A 241 16.43 -5.42 -4.07
N PRO A 242 17.03 -5.62 -2.88
CA PRO A 242 16.28 -6.15 -1.74
C PRO A 242 15.10 -5.26 -1.34
N LEU A 243 15.27 -3.93 -1.41
CA LEU A 243 14.24 -2.96 -1.07
C LEU A 243 13.04 -3.05 -2.02
N ALA A 244 13.26 -3.21 -3.34
CA ALA A 244 12.22 -3.32 -4.35
C ALA A 244 11.52 -4.68 -4.38
N MET A 245 12.22 -5.75 -3.96
CA MET A 245 11.66 -7.11 -3.97
C MET A 245 10.51 -7.29 -2.98
N THR A 246 10.54 -6.63 -1.83
CA THR A 246 9.48 -6.76 -0.81
C THR A 246 8.10 -6.33 -1.31
N PRO A 247 7.90 -5.10 -1.84
CA PRO A 247 6.61 -4.73 -2.40
C PRO A 247 6.24 -5.56 -3.62
N LEU A 248 7.20 -5.96 -4.47
CA LEU A 248 6.92 -6.83 -5.61
C LEU A 248 6.28 -8.15 -5.17
N MET A 249 6.84 -8.81 -4.17
CA MET A 249 6.28 -10.05 -3.62
C MET A 249 4.86 -9.88 -3.11
N MET A 250 4.57 -8.75 -2.43
CA MET A 250 3.23 -8.45 -1.92
C MET A 250 2.23 -8.13 -3.02
N LEU A 251 2.62 -7.34 -4.01
CA LEU A 251 1.72 -6.86 -5.06
C LEU A 251 1.36 -7.93 -6.09
N VAL A 252 2.27 -8.88 -6.36
CA VAL A 252 2.01 -10.04 -7.26
C VAL A 252 0.87 -10.92 -6.75
N ILE A 253 0.62 -10.95 -5.45
CA ILE A 253 -0.48 -11.76 -4.87
C ILE A 253 -1.87 -11.24 -5.32
N GLN A 254 -2.02 -9.94 -5.61
CA GLN A 254 -3.29 -9.37 -6.02
C GLN A 254 -3.80 -9.92 -7.37
N PRO A 255 -3.04 -9.86 -8.49
CA PRO A 255 -3.50 -10.47 -9.73
C PRO A 255 -3.62 -12.01 -9.65
N ILE A 256 -2.83 -12.68 -8.79
CA ILE A 256 -3.03 -14.10 -8.52
C ILE A 256 -4.40 -14.35 -7.89
N GLY A 257 -4.80 -13.50 -6.94
CA GLY A 257 -6.14 -13.54 -6.34
C GLY A 257 -7.25 -13.34 -7.36
N ALA A 258 -7.11 -12.32 -8.22
CA ALA A 258 -8.05 -12.08 -9.30
C ALA A 258 -8.15 -13.26 -10.27
N GLY A 259 -7.00 -13.79 -10.70
CA GLY A 259 -6.95 -14.96 -11.58
C GLY A 259 -7.51 -16.25 -10.93
N ALA A 260 -7.44 -16.38 -9.61
CA ALA A 260 -8.09 -17.47 -8.90
C ALA A 260 -9.62 -17.28 -8.87
N MET A 261 -10.09 -16.07 -8.52
CA MET A 261 -11.53 -15.73 -8.53
C MET A 261 -12.15 -15.92 -9.93
N SER A 262 -11.42 -15.59 -11.01
CA SER A 262 -11.85 -15.81 -12.39
C SER A 262 -12.10 -17.28 -12.74
N ARG A 263 -11.56 -18.23 -11.97
CA ARG A 263 -11.69 -19.66 -12.16
C ARG A 263 -12.72 -20.33 -11.24
N MET A 264 -13.31 -19.55 -10.32
CA MET A 264 -14.27 -20.04 -9.33
C MET A 264 -15.70 -19.63 -9.74
N PRO A 265 -16.72 -20.24 -9.13
CA PRO A 265 -18.11 -19.85 -9.38
C PRO A 265 -18.37 -18.37 -9.13
N ASN A 266 -19.30 -17.78 -9.87
CA ASN A 266 -19.68 -16.37 -9.83
C ASN A 266 -18.49 -15.44 -10.06
N ALA A 267 -17.67 -15.73 -11.06
CA ALA A 267 -16.42 -15.01 -11.34
C ALA A 267 -16.64 -13.51 -11.54
N LEU A 268 -17.59 -13.09 -12.40
CA LEU A 268 -17.86 -11.68 -12.68
C LEU A 268 -18.30 -10.95 -11.40
N ALA A 269 -19.27 -11.47 -10.68
CA ALA A 269 -19.74 -10.86 -9.43
C ALA A 269 -18.63 -10.79 -8.36
N SER A 270 -17.76 -11.84 -8.29
CA SER A 270 -16.61 -11.85 -7.38
C SER A 270 -15.60 -10.75 -7.71
N LEU A 271 -15.26 -10.58 -8.98
CA LEU A 271 -14.33 -9.56 -9.45
C LEU A 271 -14.91 -8.15 -9.31
N ALA A 272 -16.22 -7.98 -9.53
CA ALA A 272 -16.93 -6.70 -9.42
C ALA A 272 -17.11 -6.25 -7.94
N ALA A 273 -17.42 -7.18 -7.03
CA ALA A 273 -17.56 -6.88 -5.61
C ALA A 273 -16.20 -6.62 -4.92
N TRP A 274 -15.11 -7.17 -5.46
CA TRP A 274 -13.78 -7.08 -4.87
C TRP A 274 -13.33 -5.65 -4.55
N PRO A 275 -13.37 -4.64 -5.47
CA PRO A 275 -12.92 -3.29 -5.17
C PRO A 275 -13.75 -2.62 -4.06
N ALA A 276 -15.04 -2.89 -3.98
CA ALA A 276 -15.91 -2.33 -2.94
C ALA A 276 -15.56 -2.91 -1.55
N VAL A 277 -15.47 -4.23 -1.44
CA VAL A 277 -15.14 -4.92 -0.18
C VAL A 277 -13.70 -4.63 0.22
N HIS A 278 -12.75 -4.77 -0.71
CA HIS A 278 -11.34 -4.50 -0.47
C HIS A 278 -11.11 -3.04 -0.06
N GLY A 279 -11.76 -2.08 -0.73
CA GLY A 279 -11.66 -0.66 -0.40
C GLY A 279 -12.17 -0.35 1.00
N PHE A 280 -13.33 -0.91 1.40
CA PHE A 280 -13.88 -0.76 2.73
C PHE A 280 -12.95 -1.35 3.81
N VAL A 281 -12.52 -2.58 3.61
CA VAL A 281 -11.58 -3.27 4.53
C VAL A 281 -10.25 -2.55 4.59
N PHE A 282 -9.75 -2.05 3.47
CA PHE A 282 -8.49 -1.31 3.40
C PHE A 282 -8.52 -0.03 4.24
N ILE A 283 -9.61 0.74 4.23
CA ILE A 283 -9.74 1.94 5.08
C ILE A 283 -9.58 1.56 6.56
N LEU A 284 -10.25 0.51 7.02
CA LEU A 284 -10.14 0.07 8.42
C LEU A 284 -8.76 -0.50 8.76
N ARG A 285 -8.09 -1.14 7.79
CA ARG A 285 -6.72 -1.65 7.95
C ARG A 285 -5.67 -0.53 7.91
N SER A 286 -5.90 0.50 7.12
CA SER A 286 -4.94 1.57 6.88
C SER A 286 -4.52 2.30 8.16
N VAL A 287 -5.44 2.50 9.08
CA VAL A 287 -5.15 3.09 10.41
C VAL A 287 -4.23 2.20 11.25
N GLY A 288 -4.36 0.88 11.10
CA GLY A 288 -3.44 -0.08 11.72
C GLY A 288 -2.05 -0.07 11.09
N MET A 289 -1.95 0.09 9.76
CA MET A 289 -0.67 0.19 9.04
C MET A 289 0.15 1.39 9.52
N ALA A 290 -0.50 2.55 9.74
CA ALA A 290 0.13 3.74 10.28
C ALA A 290 0.78 3.52 11.66
N PHE A 291 0.32 2.55 12.42
CA PHE A 291 0.82 2.28 13.77
C PHE A 291 2.26 1.72 13.77
N ASN A 292 2.70 1.07 12.71
CA ASN A 292 4.06 0.56 12.59
C ASN A 292 5.14 1.64 12.79
N GLU A 293 4.96 2.80 12.17
CA GLU A 293 5.90 3.92 12.27
C GLU A 293 5.99 4.47 13.70
N VAL A 294 4.86 4.54 14.38
CA VAL A 294 4.79 4.97 15.79
C VAL A 294 5.52 3.98 16.70
N VAL A 295 5.33 2.68 16.45
CA VAL A 295 6.03 1.64 17.24
C VAL A 295 7.54 1.75 17.02
N VAL A 296 8.01 1.82 15.78
CA VAL A 296 9.45 1.96 15.47
C VAL A 296 10.07 3.17 16.17
N THR A 297 9.33 4.28 16.22
CA THR A 297 9.81 5.54 16.80
C THR A 297 9.89 5.50 18.32
N LEU A 298 8.87 4.93 18.98
CA LEU A 298 8.72 5.10 20.43
C LEU A 298 9.16 3.87 21.25
N ILE A 299 9.26 2.68 20.67
CA ILE A 299 9.40 1.43 21.43
C ILE A 299 10.66 1.35 22.31
N GLY A 300 11.71 2.10 21.95
CA GLY A 300 12.97 2.18 22.73
C GLY A 300 12.91 3.14 23.92
N GLU A 301 11.83 3.89 24.11
CA GLU A 301 11.72 4.85 25.21
C GLU A 301 11.23 4.17 26.53
N PRO A 302 11.57 4.71 27.71
CA PRO A 302 11.13 4.16 28.99
C PRO A 302 9.59 4.06 29.08
N GLY A 303 9.10 2.89 29.47
CA GLY A 303 7.65 2.63 29.62
C GLY A 303 6.85 2.50 28.31
N ALA A 304 7.49 2.71 27.14
CA ALA A 304 6.84 2.70 25.84
C ALA A 304 6.19 1.37 25.50
N VAL A 305 6.84 0.23 25.79
CA VAL A 305 6.32 -1.11 25.48
C VAL A 305 4.94 -1.33 26.10
N ARG A 306 4.74 -0.92 27.37
CA ARG A 306 3.46 -1.05 28.05
C ARG A 306 2.39 -0.13 27.45
N ALA A 307 2.74 1.13 27.18
CA ALA A 307 1.82 2.11 26.63
C ALA A 307 1.39 1.76 25.20
N LEU A 308 2.36 1.40 24.33
CA LEU A 308 2.12 0.96 22.96
C LEU A 308 1.29 -0.32 22.90
N ARG A 309 1.58 -1.29 23.77
CA ARG A 309 0.80 -2.53 23.86
C ARG A 309 -0.65 -2.26 24.22
N ARG A 310 -0.90 -1.42 25.25
CA ARG A 310 -2.26 -1.01 25.64
C ARG A 310 -2.99 -0.33 24.49
N PHE A 311 -2.34 0.61 23.83
CA PHE A 311 -2.91 1.30 22.67
C PHE A 311 -3.21 0.32 21.53
N CYS A 312 -2.27 -0.58 21.19
CA CYS A 312 -2.45 -1.60 20.16
C CYS A 312 -3.69 -2.46 20.42
N PHE A 313 -3.84 -3.03 21.61
CA PHE A 313 -4.99 -3.88 21.93
C PHE A 313 -6.30 -3.11 21.97
N ALA A 314 -6.31 -1.88 22.52
CA ALA A 314 -7.49 -1.02 22.48
C ALA A 314 -7.91 -0.67 21.05
N ALA A 315 -6.96 -0.26 20.20
CA ALA A 315 -7.22 0.05 18.80
C ALA A 315 -7.67 -1.20 18.01
N THR A 316 -7.05 -2.37 18.26
CA THR A 316 -7.49 -3.65 17.71
C THR A 316 -8.95 -3.94 18.07
N ALA A 317 -9.33 -3.80 19.34
CA ALA A 317 -10.69 -4.04 19.79
C ALA A 317 -11.68 -3.06 19.15
N VAL A 318 -11.33 -1.76 19.06
CA VAL A 318 -12.18 -0.73 18.44
C VAL A 318 -12.40 -1.02 16.95
N VAL A 319 -11.35 -1.25 16.17
CA VAL A 319 -11.52 -1.47 14.72
C VAL A 319 -12.18 -2.82 14.42
N THR A 320 -11.91 -3.86 15.22
CA THR A 320 -12.59 -5.14 15.10
C THR A 320 -14.06 -5.00 15.49
N GLY A 321 -14.37 -4.30 16.58
CA GLY A 321 -15.75 -3.99 16.98
C GLY A 321 -16.50 -3.21 15.91
N LEU A 322 -15.85 -2.23 15.29
CA LEU A 322 -16.44 -1.43 14.20
C LEU A 322 -16.79 -2.29 12.97
N ILE A 323 -15.85 -3.12 12.50
CA ILE A 323 -16.13 -3.99 11.33
C ILE A 323 -17.17 -5.05 11.66
N LEU A 324 -17.17 -5.61 12.89
CA LEU A 324 -18.21 -6.53 13.33
C LEU A 324 -19.58 -5.84 13.38
N LEU A 325 -19.65 -4.62 13.93
CA LEU A 325 -20.87 -3.83 13.93
C LEU A 325 -21.41 -3.66 12.52
N VAL A 326 -20.56 -3.27 11.55
CA VAL A 326 -21.00 -3.09 10.15
C VAL A 326 -21.39 -4.43 9.54
N ALA A 327 -20.59 -5.49 9.72
CA ALA A 327 -20.79 -6.77 9.05
C ALA A 327 -22.03 -7.54 9.51
N PHE A 328 -22.39 -7.43 10.82
CA PHE A 328 -23.50 -8.16 11.41
C PHE A 328 -24.79 -7.34 11.60
N THR A 329 -24.83 -6.10 11.07
CA THR A 329 -26.01 -5.24 11.14
C THR A 329 -26.42 -4.77 9.73
N PRO A 330 -27.59 -4.15 9.54
CA PRO A 330 -28.00 -3.58 8.27
C PRO A 330 -27.07 -2.50 7.70
N LEU A 331 -26.06 -2.06 8.48
CA LEU A 331 -25.08 -1.06 8.04
C LEU A 331 -24.27 -1.54 6.83
N SER A 332 -24.00 -2.85 6.70
CA SER A 332 -23.33 -3.38 5.51
C SER A 332 -24.18 -3.21 4.25
N ALA A 333 -25.48 -3.52 4.32
CA ALA A 333 -26.40 -3.31 3.22
C ALA A 333 -26.55 -1.83 2.87
N PHE A 334 -26.64 -0.96 3.87
CA PHE A 334 -26.64 0.50 3.66
C PHE A 334 -25.35 0.97 2.98
N TRP A 335 -24.19 0.49 3.44
CA TRP A 335 -22.91 0.88 2.88
C TRP A 335 -22.77 0.41 1.42
N PHE A 336 -22.95 -0.87 1.15
CA PHE A 336 -22.73 -1.41 -0.21
C PHE A 336 -23.86 -1.06 -1.17
N GLY A 337 -25.12 -1.06 -0.72
CA GLY A 337 -26.26 -0.71 -1.57
C GLY A 337 -26.40 0.80 -1.77
N THR A 338 -26.49 1.57 -0.69
CA THR A 338 -26.82 3.01 -0.80
C THR A 338 -25.57 3.87 -1.01
N VAL A 339 -24.53 3.71 -0.16
CA VAL A 339 -23.33 4.56 -0.25
C VAL A 339 -22.49 4.17 -1.47
N SER A 340 -22.13 2.90 -1.60
CA SER A 340 -21.35 2.42 -2.75
C SER A 340 -22.15 2.36 -4.05
N GLY A 341 -23.50 2.25 -3.98
CA GLY A 341 -24.38 2.23 -5.14
C GLY A 341 -24.37 0.92 -5.92
N LEU A 342 -24.00 -0.19 -5.28
CA LEU A 342 -24.01 -1.50 -5.93
C LEU A 342 -25.44 -2.00 -6.14
N ALA A 343 -25.68 -2.71 -7.27
CA ALA A 343 -26.93 -3.39 -7.49
C ALA A 343 -27.25 -4.39 -6.35
N PRO A 344 -28.51 -4.65 -6.04
CA PRO A 344 -28.91 -5.46 -4.88
C PRO A 344 -28.20 -6.82 -4.80
N GLU A 345 -28.06 -7.51 -5.92
CA GLU A 345 -27.39 -8.80 -6.03
C GLU A 345 -25.90 -8.70 -5.68
N LEU A 346 -25.21 -7.70 -6.24
CA LEU A 346 -23.81 -7.47 -5.99
C LEU A 346 -23.56 -6.97 -4.55
N ALA A 347 -24.46 -6.15 -4.02
CA ALA A 347 -24.42 -5.69 -2.63
C ALA A 347 -24.56 -6.89 -1.66
N SER A 348 -25.42 -7.86 -1.95
CA SER A 348 -25.55 -9.10 -1.16
C SER A 348 -24.25 -9.91 -1.15
N VAL A 349 -23.60 -10.05 -2.31
CA VAL A 349 -22.28 -10.69 -2.42
C VAL A 349 -21.24 -9.94 -1.59
N ALA A 350 -21.22 -8.61 -1.64
CA ALA A 350 -20.29 -7.79 -0.88
C ALA A 350 -20.53 -7.88 0.64
N CYS A 351 -21.79 -7.87 1.10
CA CYS A 351 -22.15 -8.03 2.51
C CYS A 351 -21.68 -9.40 3.04
N THR A 352 -21.93 -10.48 2.32
CA THR A 352 -21.50 -11.83 2.70
C THR A 352 -19.97 -11.93 2.72
N ALA A 353 -19.29 -11.35 1.71
CA ALA A 353 -17.83 -11.32 1.63
C ALA A 353 -17.19 -10.59 2.82
N LEU A 354 -17.82 -9.50 3.32
CA LEU A 354 -17.33 -8.74 4.47
C LEU A 354 -17.24 -9.59 5.73
N LEU A 355 -18.13 -10.57 5.94
CA LEU A 355 -18.12 -11.48 7.10
C LEU A 355 -16.80 -12.27 7.20
N PHE A 356 -16.19 -12.61 6.09
CA PHE A 356 -14.91 -13.33 6.05
C PHE A 356 -13.70 -12.41 6.27
N ALA A 357 -13.89 -11.08 6.20
CA ALA A 357 -12.84 -10.08 6.36
C ALA A 357 -12.75 -9.50 7.78
N VAL A 358 -13.67 -9.85 8.69
CA VAL A 358 -13.85 -9.17 9.99
C VAL A 358 -12.61 -9.15 10.89
N LEU A 359 -11.71 -10.11 10.73
CA LEU A 359 -10.47 -10.17 11.51
C LEU A 359 -9.34 -9.31 10.91
N MET A 360 -9.46 -8.92 9.62
CA MET A 360 -8.35 -8.24 8.91
C MET A 360 -7.92 -6.91 9.53
N PRO A 361 -8.81 -5.98 9.90
CA PRO A 361 -8.39 -4.72 10.49
C PRO A 361 -7.70 -4.91 11.85
N GLY A 362 -8.21 -5.82 12.67
CA GLY A 362 -7.66 -6.10 14.00
C GLY A 362 -6.25 -6.65 13.94
N TYR A 363 -6.03 -7.72 13.18
CA TYR A 363 -4.68 -8.28 13.11
C TYR A 363 -3.67 -7.33 12.42
N THR A 364 -4.11 -6.35 11.64
CA THR A 364 -3.19 -5.37 11.05
C THR A 364 -2.52 -4.49 12.11
N PHE A 365 -3.22 -4.11 13.19
CA PHE A 365 -2.59 -3.45 14.34
C PHE A 365 -1.57 -4.36 15.04
N LEU A 366 -1.90 -5.63 15.24
CA LEU A 366 -0.99 -6.61 15.82
C LEU A 366 0.25 -6.83 14.95
N GLN A 367 0.06 -6.92 13.62
CA GLN A 367 1.18 -7.00 12.67
C GLN A 367 2.09 -5.78 12.81
N SER A 368 1.53 -4.58 12.82
CA SER A 368 2.29 -3.33 12.96
C SER A 368 3.05 -3.27 14.29
N TRP A 369 2.46 -3.76 15.38
CA TRP A 369 3.11 -3.86 16.68
C TRP A 369 4.34 -4.79 16.65
N TYR A 370 4.17 -6.03 16.17
CA TYR A 370 5.26 -7.00 16.13
C TYR A 370 6.31 -6.64 15.08
N GLN A 371 5.90 -6.17 13.92
CA GLN A 371 6.79 -5.74 12.85
C GLN A 371 7.62 -4.52 13.26
N GLY A 372 7.00 -3.52 13.91
CA GLY A 372 7.69 -2.33 14.42
C GLY A 372 8.78 -2.70 15.44
N ALA A 373 8.50 -3.63 16.35
CA ALA A 373 9.48 -4.13 17.31
C ALA A 373 10.67 -4.85 16.63
N LEU A 374 10.39 -5.65 15.59
CA LEU A 374 11.42 -6.35 14.82
C LEU A 374 12.28 -5.36 14.01
N VAL A 375 11.67 -4.36 13.40
CA VAL A 375 12.37 -3.31 12.63
C VAL A 375 13.26 -2.48 13.56
N HIS A 376 12.75 -2.04 14.71
CA HIS A 376 13.53 -1.32 15.72
C HIS A 376 14.76 -2.14 16.17
N SER A 377 14.57 -3.44 16.39
CA SER A 377 15.64 -4.36 16.79
C SER A 377 16.53 -4.84 15.62
N ARG A 378 16.41 -4.24 14.42
CA ARG A 378 17.16 -4.59 13.20
C ARG A 378 17.01 -6.04 12.72
N ARG A 379 15.94 -6.74 13.13
CA ARG A 379 15.64 -8.12 12.73
C ARG A 379 14.68 -8.20 11.55
N THR A 380 14.96 -7.42 10.48
CA THR A 380 14.09 -7.27 9.30
C THR A 380 13.88 -8.57 8.52
N ARG A 381 14.82 -9.52 8.59
CA ARG A 381 14.67 -10.85 7.98
C ARG A 381 13.38 -11.56 8.43
N ALA A 382 13.00 -11.43 9.70
CA ALA A 382 11.77 -12.03 10.22
C ALA A 382 10.51 -11.44 9.57
N VAL A 383 10.55 -10.16 9.16
CA VAL A 383 9.45 -9.51 8.42
C VAL A 383 9.35 -10.11 7.01
N THR A 384 10.48 -10.30 6.32
CA THR A 384 10.51 -10.92 4.99
C THR A 384 10.00 -12.37 5.04
N GLU A 385 10.40 -13.14 6.06
CA GLU A 385 9.89 -14.50 6.30
C GLU A 385 8.36 -14.51 6.47
N ALA A 386 7.81 -13.56 7.24
CA ALA A 386 6.37 -13.43 7.45
C ALA A 386 5.61 -13.14 6.15
N VAL A 387 6.17 -12.27 5.29
CA VAL A 387 5.62 -11.97 3.96
C VAL A 387 5.66 -13.19 3.05
N ALA A 388 6.76 -13.95 3.08
CA ALA A 388 6.89 -15.19 2.30
C ALA A 388 5.85 -16.25 2.75
N ILE A 389 5.65 -16.41 4.07
CA ILE A 389 4.61 -17.30 4.61
C ILE A 389 3.22 -16.90 4.09
N TYR A 390 2.88 -15.60 4.19
CA TYR A 390 1.63 -15.08 3.66
C TYR A 390 1.46 -15.41 2.17
N GLY A 391 2.51 -15.16 1.37
CA GLY A 391 2.50 -15.43 -0.07
C GLY A 391 2.31 -16.91 -0.41
N VAL A 392 3.05 -17.80 0.26
CA VAL A 392 2.95 -19.25 0.06
C VAL A 392 1.55 -19.75 0.42
N VAL A 393 1.02 -19.35 1.57
CA VAL A 393 -0.33 -19.72 2.01
C VAL A 393 -1.38 -19.20 1.04
N ALA A 394 -1.29 -17.92 0.64
CA ALA A 394 -2.23 -17.32 -0.31
C ALA A 394 -2.23 -18.05 -1.64
N VAL A 395 -1.06 -18.29 -2.25
CA VAL A 395 -0.94 -18.98 -3.54
C VAL A 395 -1.46 -20.42 -3.45
N SER A 396 -1.07 -21.14 -2.38
CA SER A 396 -1.49 -22.55 -2.20
C SER A 396 -3.01 -22.69 -2.05
N LEU A 397 -3.62 -21.89 -1.17
CA LEU A 397 -5.06 -21.95 -0.95
C LEU A 397 -5.85 -21.43 -2.14
N LEU A 398 -5.42 -20.34 -2.80
CA LEU A 398 -6.07 -19.84 -4.02
C LEU A 398 -6.01 -20.87 -5.16
N THR A 399 -4.87 -21.55 -5.31
CA THR A 399 -4.75 -22.64 -6.30
C THR A 399 -5.68 -23.82 -5.98
N LEU A 400 -5.79 -24.17 -4.71
CA LEU A 400 -6.72 -25.19 -4.24
C LEU A 400 -8.17 -24.79 -4.54
N GLY A 401 -8.58 -23.56 -4.21
CA GLY A 401 -9.93 -23.05 -4.48
C GLY A 401 -10.28 -23.03 -5.96
N ALA A 402 -9.31 -22.61 -6.81
CA ALA A 402 -9.46 -22.59 -8.27
C ALA A 402 -9.63 -24.01 -8.88
N ARG A 403 -9.13 -25.06 -8.21
CA ARG A 403 -9.33 -26.46 -8.59
C ARG A 403 -10.62 -27.03 -8.03
N TRP A 404 -10.95 -26.67 -6.80
CA TRP A 404 -12.12 -27.21 -6.09
C TRP A 404 -13.45 -26.67 -6.63
N GLN A 405 -13.50 -25.38 -6.99
CA GLN A 405 -14.66 -24.71 -7.61
C GLN A 405 -16.00 -24.87 -6.85
N ALA A 406 -15.95 -25.11 -5.54
CA ALA A 406 -17.15 -25.37 -4.73
C ALA A 406 -17.81 -24.09 -4.20
N HIS A 407 -17.07 -22.97 -4.16
CA HIS A 407 -17.50 -21.73 -3.50
C HIS A 407 -17.32 -20.51 -4.39
N THR A 408 -18.14 -19.48 -4.16
CA THR A 408 -18.02 -18.17 -4.81
C THR A 408 -16.61 -17.60 -4.62
N GLY A 409 -15.99 -17.15 -5.69
CA GLY A 409 -14.56 -16.78 -5.75
C GLY A 409 -14.15 -15.77 -4.70
N ILE A 410 -14.93 -14.70 -4.47
CA ILE A 410 -14.60 -13.65 -3.50
C ILE A 410 -14.60 -14.17 -2.05
N TYR A 411 -15.52 -15.07 -1.67
CA TYR A 411 -15.58 -15.61 -0.32
C TYR A 411 -14.34 -16.44 0.00
N PHE A 412 -13.96 -17.28 -0.96
CA PHE A 412 -12.77 -18.11 -0.84
C PHE A 412 -11.48 -17.26 -0.82
N ALA A 413 -11.38 -16.25 -1.68
CA ALA A 413 -10.23 -15.38 -1.74
C ALA A 413 -10.03 -14.57 -0.44
N ILE A 414 -11.09 -13.95 0.10
CA ILE A 414 -11.02 -13.20 1.35
C ILE A 414 -10.66 -14.12 2.52
N THR A 415 -11.28 -15.32 2.60
CA THR A 415 -10.94 -16.33 3.61
C THR A 415 -9.46 -16.70 3.54
N THR A 416 -8.96 -16.94 2.33
CA THR A 416 -7.53 -17.22 2.09
C THR A 416 -6.62 -16.11 2.59
N PHE A 417 -6.93 -14.85 2.26
CA PHE A 417 -6.14 -13.70 2.72
C PHE A 417 -6.24 -13.49 4.24
N THR A 418 -7.39 -13.79 4.84
CA THR A 418 -7.56 -13.76 6.29
C THR A 418 -6.71 -14.81 6.97
N ILE A 419 -6.73 -16.06 6.49
CA ILE A 419 -5.89 -17.16 7.03
C ILE A 419 -4.42 -16.81 6.87
N GLY A 420 -4.00 -16.38 5.67
CA GLY A 420 -2.62 -15.95 5.42
C GLY A 420 -2.17 -14.84 6.35
N GLY A 421 -3.03 -13.84 6.58
CA GLY A 421 -2.76 -12.73 7.50
C GLY A 421 -2.66 -13.17 8.96
N ILE A 422 -3.47 -14.11 9.40
CA ILE A 422 -3.37 -14.70 10.75
C ILE A 422 -2.05 -15.44 10.93
N LEU A 423 -1.66 -16.29 9.97
CA LEU A 423 -0.40 -17.03 10.01
C LEU A 423 0.82 -16.09 9.97
N GLN A 424 0.76 -15.06 9.13
CA GLN A 424 1.76 -13.98 9.11
C GLN A 424 1.88 -13.31 10.49
N THR A 425 0.75 -12.98 11.11
CA THR A 425 0.72 -12.34 12.43
C THR A 425 1.29 -13.26 13.51
N ALA A 426 0.93 -14.53 13.48
CA ALA A 426 1.46 -15.56 14.40
C ALA A 426 2.99 -15.70 14.27
N TRP A 427 3.52 -15.69 13.04
CA TRP A 427 4.96 -15.71 12.79
C TRP A 427 5.65 -14.47 13.33
N LEU A 428 5.13 -13.28 13.03
CA LEU A 428 5.66 -12.02 13.55
C LEU A 428 5.66 -11.99 15.08
N TRP A 429 4.57 -12.43 15.71
CA TRP A 429 4.49 -12.59 17.16
C TRP A 429 5.57 -13.52 17.71
N TRP A 430 5.73 -14.71 17.11
CA TRP A 430 6.73 -15.66 17.55
C TRP A 430 8.16 -15.12 17.44
N ARG A 431 8.47 -14.50 16.30
CA ARG A 431 9.81 -13.91 16.03
C ARG A 431 10.10 -12.67 16.87
N SER A 432 9.10 -11.92 17.29
CA SER A 432 9.25 -10.71 18.11
C SER A 432 9.42 -10.98 19.60
N ARG A 433 9.19 -12.22 20.10
CA ARG A 433 9.27 -12.55 21.52
C ARG A 433 10.62 -12.23 22.17
N GLY A 434 11.73 -12.56 21.49
CA GLY A 434 13.08 -12.26 21.97
C GLY A 434 13.36 -10.76 22.07
N PRO A 435 13.22 -10.00 20.97
CA PRO A 435 13.31 -8.54 21.00
C PRO A 435 12.42 -7.85 22.04
N MET A 436 11.17 -8.28 22.16
CA MET A 436 10.25 -7.68 23.13
C MET A 436 10.60 -7.96 24.60
N ARG A 437 11.21 -9.12 24.89
CA ARG A 437 11.73 -9.41 26.23
C ARG A 437 12.94 -8.52 26.57
N ALA A 438 13.80 -8.26 25.58
CA ALA A 438 14.96 -7.37 25.75
C ALA A 438 14.56 -5.89 25.95
N LEU A 439 13.39 -5.51 25.44
CA LEU A 439 12.79 -4.15 25.60
C LEU A 439 11.83 -4.07 26.81
N GLY A 440 11.76 -5.09 27.66
CA GLY A 440 10.83 -5.21 28.80
C GLY A 440 11.04 -4.15 29.88
N PRO A 441 10.07 -3.99 30.81
CA PRO A 441 10.03 -2.90 31.77
C PRO A 441 11.19 -2.82 32.78
N ASP A 442 12.02 -3.85 32.83
CA ASP A 442 13.19 -3.95 33.73
C ASP A 442 14.55 -3.79 33.02
N SER A 443 14.58 -3.54 31.71
CA SER A 443 15.81 -3.18 31.05
C SER A 443 16.09 -1.69 31.31
N ASP A 444 16.92 -1.40 32.29
CA ASP A 444 17.58 -0.10 32.42
C ASP A 444 18.11 0.31 31.06
N SER A 445 17.71 1.51 30.64
CA SER A 445 18.03 2.15 29.38
C SER A 445 19.39 1.76 28.82
N VAL A 446 19.43 0.94 27.77
CA VAL A 446 20.57 0.93 26.88
C VAL A 446 20.57 2.30 26.21
N PRO A 447 21.59 3.17 26.42
CA PRO A 447 21.63 4.47 25.77
C PRO A 447 21.56 4.23 24.27
N ALA A 448 20.78 5.05 23.58
CA ALA A 448 20.79 5.12 22.14
C ALA A 448 22.23 5.37 21.70
N ALA A 449 22.96 4.31 21.41
CA ALA A 449 24.31 4.41 20.86
C ALA A 449 24.15 5.20 19.57
N GLU A 450 24.83 6.31 19.51
CA GLU A 450 25.03 7.15 18.32
C GLU A 450 25.22 6.23 17.12
N VAL A 451 24.26 6.19 16.25
CA VAL A 451 24.33 5.45 14.99
C VAL A 451 25.12 6.35 14.02
N ALA A 452 26.42 6.48 14.27
CA ALA A 452 27.34 6.83 13.21
C ALA A 452 27.29 5.68 12.19
N TRP A 453 26.85 5.99 11.00
CA TRP A 453 26.84 5.08 9.86
C TRP A 453 28.28 4.86 9.36
N ASN A 454 29.02 4.01 10.03
CA ASN A 454 30.32 3.53 9.55
C ASN A 454 30.06 2.35 8.63
N GLY A 455 30.25 2.61 7.32
CA GLY A 455 30.12 1.60 6.26
C GLY A 455 31.18 0.51 6.28
N THR A 456 31.17 -0.35 7.30
CA THR A 456 31.92 -1.59 7.30
C THR A 456 30.96 -2.74 7.58
N SER A 457 30.69 -3.49 6.51
CA SER A 457 30.07 -4.81 6.58
C SER A 457 31.02 -5.78 7.29
N PRO A 458 30.60 -6.60 8.26
CA PRO A 458 31.33 -7.80 8.60
C PRO A 458 31.01 -8.88 7.54
N ALA A 459 32.05 -9.38 6.91
CA ALA A 459 32.03 -10.67 6.24
C ALA A 459 31.80 -11.78 7.28
N GLU A 460 30.75 -12.59 7.05
CA GLU A 460 30.62 -14.05 7.22
C GLU A 460 29.16 -14.45 6.99
#